data_c21a45aa990aa144aba21be751ae7888
#
_entry.id   c21a45aa990aa144aba21be751ae7888
#
_cell.length_a   1.000
_cell.length_b   1.000
_cell.length_c   1.000
_cell.angle_alpha   90.00
_cell.angle_beta   90.00
_cell.angle_gamma   90.00
#
_symmetry.space_group_name_H-M   'P 1'
#
loop_
_entity.id
_entity.type
_entity.pdbx_description
1 polymer ?
#
loop_
_entity_poly.entity_id
_entity_poly.type
_entity_poly.pdbx_seq_one_letter_code
_entity_poly.pdbx_strand_id
1 'polypeptide(L)'
;CLAIAHVSLQVGDRELAALVLCLAGATAGFLVWNYPYGMIFAGDGGAYLWGVVTSVASILLVQRHPEVSAWFPFLILIYPVWETLFSIYRKMARGVSPGTADALHFHQLIYRRIVRGVFHEDHTHQMRIRNSRTSPYLWVFALLSIVPAVLFWRDTPVLVGFCLLFMVSYVGAYIAIVRFKVPKWLRL
;
A
#
# COMPACT_ATOMS: atom_id res chain seq x y z
N CYS A 1 -5.44 -8.44 2.41
CA CYS A 1 -6.01 -9.75 2.79
C CYS A 1 -7.04 -9.61 3.92
N LEU A 2 -6.68 -9.09 5.11
CA LEU A 2 -7.61 -9.03 6.26
C LEU A 2 -8.91 -8.26 5.98
N ALA A 3 -8.87 -7.17 5.22
CA ALA A 3 -10.05 -6.40 4.82
C ALA A 3 -10.99 -7.25 3.93
N ILE A 4 -10.44 -7.98 2.96
CA ILE A 4 -11.23 -8.87 2.10
C ILE A 4 -11.82 -10.01 2.94
N ALA A 5 -11.02 -10.64 3.80
CA ALA A 5 -11.50 -11.71 4.69
C ALA A 5 -12.65 -11.23 5.59
N HIS A 6 -12.53 -10.03 6.16
CA HIS A 6 -13.57 -9.46 7.00
C HIS A 6 -14.89 -9.31 6.24
N VAL A 7 -14.87 -8.69 5.06
CA VAL A 7 -16.08 -8.49 4.27
C VAL A 7 -16.63 -9.82 3.76
N SER A 8 -15.77 -10.77 3.33
CA SER A 8 -16.21 -12.13 2.96
C SER A 8 -16.96 -12.84 4.10
N LEU A 9 -16.49 -12.71 5.34
CA LEU A 9 -17.19 -13.25 6.50
C LEU A 9 -18.53 -12.55 6.77
N GLN A 10 -18.61 -11.23 6.55
CA GLN A 10 -19.86 -10.46 6.72
C GLN A 10 -20.94 -10.88 5.72
N VAL A 11 -20.55 -11.27 4.51
CA VAL A 11 -21.49 -11.75 3.47
C VAL A 11 -21.65 -13.29 3.48
N GLY A 12 -21.01 -14.00 4.41
CA GLY A 12 -21.16 -15.46 4.57
C GLY A 12 -20.25 -16.29 3.64
N ASP A 13 -19.37 -15.70 2.84
CA ASP A 13 -18.43 -16.42 1.95
C ASP A 13 -17.21 -16.93 2.73
N ARG A 14 -17.41 -18.03 3.45
CA ARG A 14 -16.38 -18.64 4.29
C ARG A 14 -15.21 -19.21 3.49
N GLU A 15 -15.47 -19.71 2.29
CA GLU A 15 -14.42 -20.26 1.41
C GLU A 15 -13.46 -19.18 0.96
N LEU A 16 -14.01 -18.04 0.48
CA LEU A 16 -13.20 -16.92 0.08
C LEU A 16 -12.45 -16.32 1.27
N ALA A 17 -13.10 -16.22 2.43
CA ALA A 17 -12.45 -15.76 3.65
C ALA A 17 -11.27 -16.67 4.03
N ALA A 18 -11.45 -18.01 3.99
CA ALA A 18 -10.38 -18.95 4.28
C ALA A 18 -9.19 -18.80 3.33
N LEU A 19 -9.44 -18.67 2.02
CA LEU A 19 -8.40 -18.48 1.01
C LEU A 19 -7.52 -17.26 1.35
N VAL A 20 -8.15 -16.10 1.59
CA VAL A 20 -7.37 -14.87 1.84
C VAL A 20 -6.75 -14.85 3.24
N LEU A 21 -7.31 -15.56 4.22
CA LEU A 21 -6.70 -15.76 5.54
C LEU A 21 -5.47 -16.66 5.47
N CYS A 22 -5.45 -17.68 4.62
CA CYS A 22 -4.24 -18.46 4.36
C CYS A 22 -3.11 -17.58 3.81
N LEU A 23 -3.41 -16.70 2.85
CA LEU A 23 -2.44 -15.75 2.34
C LEU A 23 -2.00 -14.74 3.42
N ALA A 24 -2.93 -14.27 4.26
CA ALA A 24 -2.60 -13.39 5.38
C ALA A 24 -1.67 -14.06 6.39
N GLY A 25 -1.91 -15.34 6.72
CA GLY A 25 -1.05 -16.13 7.59
C GLY A 25 0.35 -16.34 7.01
N ALA A 26 0.44 -16.70 5.72
CA ALA A 26 1.71 -16.81 5.02
C ALA A 26 2.48 -15.47 5.00
N THR A 27 1.77 -14.36 4.76
CA THR A 27 2.34 -13.02 4.82
C THR A 27 2.83 -12.65 6.22
N ALA A 28 2.10 -13.02 7.26
CA ALA A 28 2.52 -12.81 8.65
C ALA A 28 3.81 -13.59 8.96
N GLY A 29 3.89 -14.86 8.54
CA GLY A 29 5.11 -15.67 8.67
C GLY A 29 6.30 -15.04 7.94
N PHE A 30 6.10 -14.56 6.71
CA PHE A 30 7.12 -13.81 5.98
C PHE A 30 7.56 -12.55 6.73
N LEU A 31 6.62 -11.77 7.30
CA LEU A 31 6.92 -10.52 7.99
C LEU A 31 7.79 -10.73 9.23
N VAL A 32 7.70 -11.85 9.92
CA VAL A 32 8.57 -12.18 11.08
C VAL A 32 10.06 -12.14 10.69
N TRP A 33 10.37 -12.55 9.46
CA TRP A 33 11.75 -12.59 8.96
C TRP A 33 12.13 -11.35 8.15
N ASN A 34 11.14 -10.69 7.54
CA ASN A 34 11.38 -9.49 6.76
C ASN A 34 11.45 -8.22 7.61
N TYR A 35 10.54 -8.04 8.58
CA TYR A 35 10.46 -6.83 9.38
C TYR A 35 10.84 -7.11 10.85
N PRO A 36 11.69 -6.29 11.47
CA PRO A 36 12.36 -5.08 10.94
C PRO A 36 13.73 -5.37 10.28
N TYR A 37 14.20 -6.62 10.26
CA TYR A 37 15.59 -6.95 9.98
C TYR A 37 15.92 -7.14 8.50
N GLY A 38 14.93 -7.35 7.63
CA GLY A 38 15.13 -7.56 6.20
C GLY A 38 15.93 -8.81 5.88
N MET A 39 15.73 -9.90 6.65
CA MET A 39 16.50 -11.15 6.51
C MET A 39 16.12 -11.92 5.24
N ILE A 40 14.88 -11.76 4.78
CA ILE A 40 14.37 -12.37 3.55
C ILE A 40 13.58 -11.34 2.73
N PHE A 41 13.53 -11.55 1.43
CA PHE A 41 12.76 -10.73 0.50
C PHE A 41 11.79 -11.60 -0.28
N ALA A 42 10.59 -11.07 -0.55
CA ALA A 42 9.56 -11.80 -1.29
C ALA A 42 9.92 -12.01 -2.78
N GLY A 43 10.74 -11.10 -3.33
CA GLY A 43 11.04 -11.07 -4.75
C GLY A 43 9.79 -10.84 -5.61
N ASP A 44 9.96 -10.97 -6.93
CA ASP A 44 8.87 -10.81 -7.89
C ASP A 44 7.82 -11.91 -7.73
N GLY A 45 8.25 -13.15 -7.44
CA GLY A 45 7.33 -14.27 -7.24
C GLY A 45 6.35 -14.04 -6.09
N GLY A 46 6.82 -13.55 -4.94
CA GLY A 46 5.97 -13.20 -3.81
C GLY A 46 5.05 -12.01 -4.10
N ALA A 47 5.58 -10.97 -4.76
CA ALA A 47 4.80 -9.80 -5.15
C ALA A 47 3.66 -10.17 -6.11
N TYR A 48 3.94 -11.01 -7.12
CA TYR A 48 2.93 -11.50 -8.06
C TYR A 48 1.89 -12.39 -7.39
N LEU A 49 2.31 -13.28 -6.48
CA LEU A 49 1.38 -14.12 -5.73
C LEU A 49 0.39 -13.27 -4.93
N TRP A 50 0.88 -12.29 -4.17
CA TRP A 50 0.01 -11.36 -3.44
C TRP A 50 -0.92 -10.59 -4.38
N GLY A 51 -0.41 -10.09 -5.49
CA GLY A 51 -1.19 -9.36 -6.49
C GLY A 51 -2.30 -10.23 -7.10
N VAL A 52 -1.98 -11.42 -7.57
CA VAL A 52 -2.94 -12.33 -8.21
C VAL A 52 -4.02 -12.77 -7.22
N VAL A 53 -3.64 -13.28 -6.04
CA VAL A 53 -4.62 -13.81 -5.08
C VAL A 53 -5.53 -12.71 -4.55
N THR A 54 -5.00 -11.53 -4.22
CA THR A 54 -5.84 -10.40 -3.76
C THR A 54 -6.76 -9.87 -4.85
N SER A 55 -6.31 -9.82 -6.11
CA SER A 55 -7.13 -9.37 -7.24
C SER A 55 -8.24 -10.37 -7.54
N VAL A 56 -7.92 -11.66 -7.64
CA VAL A 56 -8.92 -12.71 -7.88
C VAL A 56 -9.95 -12.76 -6.77
N ALA A 57 -9.51 -12.72 -5.51
CA ALA A 57 -10.41 -12.70 -4.35
C ALA A 57 -11.32 -11.46 -4.36
N SER A 58 -10.80 -10.30 -4.76
CA SER A 58 -11.59 -9.06 -4.89
C SER A 58 -12.66 -9.17 -5.97
N ILE A 59 -12.32 -9.74 -7.13
CA ILE A 59 -13.26 -9.97 -8.24
C ILE A 59 -14.36 -10.95 -7.81
N LEU A 60 -13.97 -12.08 -7.23
CA LEU A 60 -14.91 -13.10 -6.78
C LEU A 60 -15.87 -12.56 -5.70
N LEU A 61 -15.36 -11.78 -4.76
CA LEU A 61 -16.18 -11.16 -3.71
C LEU A 61 -17.28 -10.28 -4.31
N VAL A 62 -16.94 -9.39 -5.23
CA VAL A 62 -17.90 -8.48 -5.87
C VAL A 62 -18.86 -9.22 -6.80
N GLN A 63 -18.39 -10.23 -7.53
CA GLN A 63 -19.25 -11.00 -8.45
C GLN A 63 -20.25 -11.90 -7.73
N ARG A 64 -19.86 -12.51 -6.60
CA ARG A 64 -20.72 -13.40 -5.83
C ARG A 64 -21.71 -12.65 -4.94
N HIS A 65 -21.36 -11.44 -4.52
CA HIS A 65 -22.09 -10.65 -3.53
C HIS A 65 -22.40 -9.24 -4.05
N PRO A 66 -23.55 -9.05 -4.74
CA PRO A 66 -23.93 -7.76 -5.34
C PRO A 66 -24.06 -6.60 -4.33
N GLU A 67 -24.23 -6.91 -3.05
CA GLU A 67 -24.25 -5.94 -1.96
C GLU A 67 -22.88 -5.34 -1.66
N VAL A 68 -21.77 -5.96 -2.13
CA VAL A 68 -20.43 -5.42 -1.99
C VAL A 68 -20.13 -4.47 -3.12
N SER A 69 -19.86 -3.23 -2.78
CA SER A 69 -19.50 -2.23 -3.78
C SER A 69 -18.19 -2.59 -4.49
N ALA A 70 -18.16 -2.45 -5.82
CA ALA A 70 -16.92 -2.61 -6.60
C ALA A 70 -15.82 -1.60 -6.22
N TRP A 71 -16.18 -0.51 -5.55
CA TRP A 71 -15.24 0.49 -5.05
C TRP A 71 -14.54 0.06 -3.74
N PHE A 72 -15.07 -0.96 -3.04
CA PHE A 72 -14.40 -1.51 -1.87
C PHE A 72 -13.02 -2.10 -2.21
N PRO A 73 -12.87 -3.09 -3.12
CA PRO A 73 -11.55 -3.60 -3.49
C PRO A 73 -10.69 -2.54 -4.18
N PHE A 74 -11.28 -1.62 -4.93
CA PHE A 74 -10.52 -0.53 -5.52
C PHE A 74 -9.88 0.37 -4.46
N LEU A 75 -10.63 0.73 -3.41
CA LEU A 75 -10.13 1.57 -2.33
C LEU A 75 -9.04 0.88 -1.49
N ILE A 76 -9.17 -0.41 -1.18
CA ILE A 76 -8.11 -1.15 -0.45
C ILE A 76 -6.82 -1.32 -1.26
N LEU A 77 -6.91 -1.31 -2.59
CA LEU A 77 -5.78 -1.43 -3.51
C LEU A 77 -5.34 -0.09 -4.11
N ILE A 78 -5.94 1.01 -3.68
CA ILE A 78 -5.73 2.32 -4.30
C ILE A 78 -4.27 2.78 -4.22
N TYR A 79 -3.54 2.45 -3.14
CA TYR A 79 -2.15 2.89 -2.99
C TYR A 79 -1.24 2.36 -4.11
N PRO A 80 -1.11 1.05 -4.36
CA PRO A 80 -0.26 0.56 -5.45
C PRO A 80 -0.76 0.98 -6.83
N VAL A 81 -2.07 1.04 -7.04
CA VAL A 81 -2.66 1.51 -8.31
C VAL A 81 -2.31 2.97 -8.56
N TRP A 82 -2.59 3.83 -7.58
CA TRP A 82 -2.34 5.27 -7.72
C TRP A 82 -0.84 5.60 -7.81
N GLU A 83 0.01 4.92 -7.04
CA GLU A 83 1.46 5.05 -7.11
C GLU A 83 1.96 4.79 -8.55
N THR A 84 1.46 3.72 -9.18
CA THR A 84 1.83 3.36 -10.55
C THR A 84 1.34 4.41 -11.56
N LEU A 85 0.06 4.77 -11.51
CA LEU A 85 -0.53 5.77 -12.42
C LEU A 85 0.14 7.13 -12.28
N PHE A 86 0.38 7.57 -11.05
CA PHE A 86 1.04 8.84 -10.78
C PHE A 86 2.51 8.83 -11.22
N SER A 87 3.21 7.69 -11.10
CA SER A 87 4.56 7.53 -11.61
C SER A 87 4.61 7.62 -13.13
N ILE A 88 3.66 6.97 -13.83
CA ILE A 88 3.53 7.03 -15.29
C ILE A 88 3.27 8.48 -15.71
N TYR A 89 2.26 9.14 -15.14
CA TYR A 89 1.94 10.53 -15.41
C TYR A 89 3.16 11.45 -15.24
N ARG A 90 3.87 11.32 -14.14
CA ARG A 90 5.03 12.13 -13.82
C ARG A 90 6.19 11.92 -14.79
N LYS A 91 6.42 10.67 -15.26
CA LYS A 91 7.43 10.37 -16.28
C LYS A 91 7.05 10.97 -17.63
N MET A 92 5.80 10.78 -18.06
CA MET A 92 5.29 11.36 -19.30
C MET A 92 5.39 12.88 -19.30
N ALA A 93 5.03 13.55 -18.21
CA ALA A 93 5.14 15.01 -18.06
C ALA A 93 6.57 15.52 -18.14
N ARG A 94 7.59 14.65 -17.93
CA ARG A 94 9.02 14.97 -18.07
C ARG A 94 9.62 14.50 -19.39
N GLY A 95 8.81 13.95 -20.31
CA GLY A 95 9.30 13.42 -21.58
C GLY A 95 10.14 12.14 -21.45
N VAL A 96 10.00 11.41 -20.30
CA VAL A 96 10.75 10.18 -20.03
C VAL A 96 9.83 8.97 -20.26
N SER A 97 10.35 7.91 -20.86
CA SER A 97 9.59 6.68 -21.09
C SER A 97 9.08 6.08 -19.77
N PRO A 98 7.79 5.66 -19.70
CA PRO A 98 7.24 5.01 -18.51
C PRO A 98 7.97 3.74 -18.07
N GLY A 99 8.62 3.02 -19.00
CA GLY A 99 9.37 1.79 -18.71
C GLY A 99 10.75 1.99 -18.08
N THR A 100 11.24 3.23 -17.97
CA THR A 100 12.53 3.49 -17.32
C THR A 100 12.46 3.39 -15.80
N ALA A 101 13.57 3.05 -15.15
CA ALA A 101 13.64 3.04 -13.69
C ALA A 101 13.30 4.41 -13.10
N ASP A 102 12.53 4.44 -12.03
CA ASP A 102 12.13 5.66 -11.33
C ASP A 102 12.62 5.66 -9.88
N ALA A 103 13.42 6.66 -9.53
CA ALA A 103 13.95 6.84 -8.18
C ALA A 103 13.09 7.79 -7.32
N LEU A 104 11.88 8.15 -7.78
CA LEU A 104 11.00 9.13 -7.13
C LEU A 104 9.66 8.52 -6.68
N HIS A 105 9.64 7.21 -6.39
CA HIS A 105 8.49 6.59 -5.76
C HIS A 105 8.28 7.13 -4.34
N PHE A 106 7.03 7.14 -3.88
CA PHE A 106 6.66 7.75 -2.60
C PHE A 106 7.45 7.16 -1.43
N HIS A 107 7.60 5.83 -1.36
CA HIS A 107 8.40 5.17 -0.33
C HIS A 107 9.88 5.58 -0.35
N GLN A 108 10.46 5.79 -1.55
CA GLN A 108 11.85 6.25 -1.69
C GLN A 108 12.01 7.71 -1.23
N LEU A 109 10.99 8.55 -1.46
CA LEU A 109 11.00 9.92 -0.96
C LEU A 109 10.92 9.96 0.57
N ILE A 110 10.08 9.13 1.19
CA ILE A 110 10.02 8.98 2.65
C ILE A 110 11.40 8.56 3.17
N TYR A 111 11.97 7.48 2.62
CA TYR A 111 13.29 6.99 3.00
C TYR A 111 14.37 8.07 2.90
N ARG A 112 14.39 8.85 1.80
CA ARG A 112 15.45 9.84 1.54
C ARG A 112 15.24 11.15 2.29
N ARG A 113 14.01 11.55 2.60
CA ARG A 113 13.69 12.91 3.04
C ARG A 113 13.08 13.01 4.42
N ILE A 114 12.40 11.98 4.89
CA ILE A 114 11.82 11.92 6.24
C ILE A 114 12.76 11.18 7.18
N VAL A 115 13.18 9.98 6.83
CA VAL A 115 14.06 9.13 7.65
C VAL A 115 15.54 9.48 7.41
N ARG A 116 15.90 10.73 7.69
CA ARG A 116 17.28 11.23 7.46
C ARG A 116 18.22 11.08 8.65
N GLY A 117 17.69 11.13 9.87
CA GLY A 117 18.46 11.27 11.11
C GLY A 117 19.18 10.02 11.59
N VAL A 118 19.16 8.92 10.82
CA VAL A 118 19.81 7.68 11.22
C VAL A 118 21.22 7.66 10.64
N PHE A 119 22.20 7.88 11.50
CA PHE A 119 23.63 7.70 11.20
C PHE A 119 24.16 6.51 11.98
N HIS A 120 24.87 5.62 11.32
CA HIS A 120 25.57 4.49 11.93
C HIS A 120 26.88 4.27 11.18
N GLU A 121 27.92 3.85 11.87
CA GLU A 121 29.24 3.59 11.27
C GLU A 121 29.17 2.47 10.22
N ASP A 122 28.38 1.42 10.49
CA ASP A 122 28.09 0.36 9.52
C ASP A 122 26.97 0.80 8.55
N HIS A 123 27.32 0.95 7.28
CA HIS A 123 26.42 1.34 6.20
C HIS A 123 25.26 0.35 6.02
N THR A 124 25.51 -0.96 6.17
CA THR A 124 24.49 -2.02 6.05
C THR A 124 23.45 -1.91 7.16
N HIS A 125 23.92 -1.68 8.38
CA HIS A 125 23.05 -1.50 9.54
C HIS A 125 22.24 -0.21 9.44
N GLN A 126 22.85 0.88 8.97
CA GLN A 126 22.15 2.14 8.68
C GLN A 126 21.03 1.97 7.66
N MET A 127 21.27 1.27 6.55
CA MET A 127 20.23 1.01 5.54
C MET A 127 19.08 0.19 6.11
N ARG A 128 19.35 -0.83 6.92
CA ARG A 128 18.31 -1.64 7.58
C ARG A 128 17.41 -0.80 8.47
N ILE A 129 17.99 0.00 9.36
CA ILE A 129 17.22 0.87 10.27
C ILE A 129 16.38 1.86 9.47
N ARG A 130 16.92 2.47 8.43
CA ARG A 130 16.17 3.41 7.60
C ARG A 130 15.01 2.75 6.86
N ASN A 131 15.19 1.54 6.32
CA ASN A 131 14.13 0.78 5.67
C ASN A 131 13.02 0.42 6.67
N SER A 132 13.37 -0.12 7.84
CA SER A 132 12.40 -0.49 8.85
C SER A 132 11.62 0.72 9.39
N ARG A 133 12.25 1.89 9.51
CA ARG A 133 11.56 3.13 9.90
C ARG A 133 10.69 3.72 8.79
N THR A 134 10.94 3.40 7.53
CA THR A 134 10.11 3.85 6.40
C THR A 134 8.77 3.13 6.34
N SER A 135 8.74 1.83 6.65
CA SER A 135 7.55 0.99 6.55
C SER A 135 6.35 1.47 7.36
N PRO A 136 6.47 1.89 8.64
CA PRO A 136 5.35 2.39 9.43
C PRO A 136 4.62 3.59 8.81
N TYR A 137 5.35 4.50 8.16
CA TYR A 137 4.72 5.63 7.45
C TYR A 137 3.81 5.16 6.33
N LEU A 138 4.26 4.13 5.58
CA LEU A 138 3.48 3.55 4.49
C LEU A 138 2.27 2.78 5.04
N TRP A 139 2.41 2.08 6.16
CA TRP A 139 1.29 1.39 6.80
C TRP A 139 0.22 2.36 7.28
N VAL A 140 0.62 3.43 7.99
CA VAL A 140 -0.33 4.48 8.41
C VAL A 140 -1.02 5.09 7.21
N PHE A 141 -0.28 5.38 6.14
CA PHE A 141 -0.85 5.93 4.92
C PHE A 141 -1.83 4.96 4.23
N ALA A 142 -1.51 3.66 4.20
CA ALA A 142 -2.41 2.63 3.68
C ALA A 142 -3.68 2.47 4.53
N LEU A 143 -3.61 2.63 5.86
CA LEU A 143 -4.77 2.57 6.74
C LEU A 143 -5.80 3.66 6.43
N LEU A 144 -5.39 4.82 5.88
CA LEU A 144 -6.31 5.88 5.46
C LEU A 144 -7.27 5.43 4.35
N SER A 145 -6.91 4.42 3.56
CA SER A 145 -7.81 3.82 2.57
C SER A 145 -8.48 2.53 3.06
N ILE A 146 -7.76 1.70 3.81
CA ILE A 146 -8.26 0.40 4.24
C ILE A 146 -9.36 0.53 5.29
N VAL A 147 -9.19 1.44 6.28
CA VAL A 147 -10.18 1.61 7.35
C VAL A 147 -11.55 2.06 6.81
N PRO A 148 -11.66 3.17 6.03
CA PRO A 148 -12.96 3.55 5.49
C PRO A 148 -13.52 2.51 4.50
N ALA A 149 -12.67 1.79 3.74
CA ALA A 149 -13.14 0.72 2.87
C ALA A 149 -13.86 -0.37 3.68
N VAL A 150 -13.29 -0.80 4.80
CA VAL A 150 -13.89 -1.82 5.67
C VAL A 150 -15.17 -1.31 6.36
N LEU A 151 -15.23 -0.04 6.74
CA LEU A 151 -16.40 0.52 7.42
C LEU A 151 -17.57 0.75 6.47
N PHE A 152 -17.31 1.11 5.21
CA PHE A 152 -18.33 1.54 4.23
C PHE A 152 -18.38 0.64 3.00
N TRP A 153 -18.05 -0.64 3.11
CA TRP A 153 -17.89 -1.56 1.98
C TRP A 153 -19.13 -1.73 1.08
N ARG A 154 -20.33 -1.33 1.56
CA ARG A 154 -21.59 -1.31 0.80
C ARG A 154 -21.89 0.05 0.14
N ASP A 155 -21.29 1.11 0.65
CA ASP A 155 -21.68 2.49 0.32
C ASP A 155 -20.80 3.06 -0.80
N THR A 156 -21.20 2.86 -2.04
CA THR A 156 -20.47 3.30 -3.22
C THR A 156 -20.14 4.80 -3.21
N PRO A 157 -21.08 5.75 -2.96
CA PRO A 157 -20.77 7.17 -2.92
C PRO A 157 -19.69 7.53 -1.90
N VAL A 158 -19.77 6.94 -0.70
CA VAL A 158 -18.78 7.18 0.36
C VAL A 158 -17.41 6.65 -0.04
N LEU A 159 -17.36 5.44 -0.60
CA LEU A 159 -16.09 4.83 -1.07
C LEU A 159 -15.44 5.66 -2.18
N VAL A 160 -16.22 6.15 -3.14
CA VAL A 160 -15.72 7.07 -4.18
C VAL A 160 -15.16 8.34 -3.57
N GLY A 161 -15.85 8.93 -2.59
CA GLY A 161 -15.37 10.10 -1.86
C GLY A 161 -14.01 9.85 -1.18
N PHE A 162 -13.83 8.68 -0.55
CA PHE A 162 -12.55 8.30 0.05
C PHE A 162 -11.46 8.00 -0.99
N CYS A 163 -11.81 7.48 -2.16
CA CYS A 163 -10.84 7.34 -3.26
C CYS A 163 -10.30 8.70 -3.70
N LEU A 164 -11.18 9.68 -3.92
CA LEU A 164 -10.79 11.04 -4.29
C LEU A 164 -9.96 11.70 -3.19
N LEU A 165 -10.38 11.57 -1.93
CA LEU A 165 -9.64 12.09 -0.78
C LEU A 165 -8.25 11.48 -0.69
N PHE A 166 -8.12 10.17 -0.90
CA PHE A 166 -6.82 9.49 -0.91
C PHE A 166 -5.91 10.05 -2.02
N MET A 167 -6.43 10.17 -3.25
CA MET A 167 -5.67 10.70 -4.39
C MET A 167 -5.14 12.11 -4.12
N VAL A 168 -5.99 12.99 -3.59
CA VAL A 168 -5.61 14.37 -3.24
C VAL A 168 -4.59 14.39 -2.11
N SER A 169 -4.80 13.59 -1.07
CA SER A 169 -3.88 13.46 0.06
C SER A 169 -2.51 12.94 -0.37
N TYR A 170 -2.49 11.92 -1.26
CA TYR A 170 -1.26 11.39 -1.83
C TYR A 170 -0.47 12.47 -2.59
N VAL A 171 -1.14 13.17 -3.51
CA VAL A 171 -0.48 14.23 -4.31
C VAL A 171 0.01 15.36 -3.39
N GLY A 172 -0.79 15.77 -2.42
CA GLY A 172 -0.42 16.78 -1.42
C GLY A 172 0.82 16.37 -0.61
N ALA A 173 0.83 15.14 -0.09
CA ALA A 173 1.96 14.59 0.65
C ALA A 173 3.22 14.48 -0.25
N TYR A 174 3.05 14.00 -1.47
CA TYR A 174 4.12 13.92 -2.45
C TYR A 174 4.77 15.29 -2.71
N ILE A 175 3.96 16.31 -3.00
CA ILE A 175 4.44 17.68 -3.26
C ILE A 175 5.11 18.26 -2.00
N ALA A 176 4.53 18.06 -0.82
CA ALA A 176 5.11 18.52 0.44
C ALA A 176 6.51 17.94 0.67
N ILE A 177 6.66 16.62 0.45
CA ILE A 177 7.96 15.95 0.58
C ILE A 177 8.94 16.43 -0.49
N VAL A 178 8.51 16.57 -1.74
CA VAL A 178 9.37 17.05 -2.84
C VAL A 178 9.84 18.48 -2.60
N ARG A 179 8.97 19.35 -2.09
CA ARG A 179 9.30 20.75 -1.80
C ARG A 179 10.00 20.98 -0.45
N PHE A 180 10.36 19.91 0.28
CA PHE A 180 10.95 19.97 1.63
C PHE A 180 10.11 20.72 2.67
N LYS A 181 8.80 20.85 2.44
CA LYS A 181 7.85 21.46 3.37
C LYS A 181 7.31 20.46 4.43
N VAL A 182 8.11 19.46 4.77
CA VAL A 182 7.73 18.46 5.78
C VAL A 182 7.92 19.07 7.16
N PRO A 183 6.89 19.05 8.02
CA PRO A 183 7.00 19.54 9.40
C PRO A 183 8.13 18.86 10.17
N LYS A 184 8.79 19.60 11.05
CA LYS A 184 9.96 19.09 11.80
C LYS A 184 9.65 17.87 12.66
N TRP A 185 8.44 17.77 13.19
CA TRP A 185 7.98 16.64 14.04
C TRP A 185 7.78 15.32 13.26
N LEU A 186 7.66 15.37 11.92
CA LEU A 186 7.60 14.19 11.05
C LEU A 186 8.99 13.72 10.57
N ARG A 187 10.05 14.47 10.90
CA ARG A 187 11.41 14.13 10.50
C ARG A 187 12.07 13.36 11.66
N LEU A 188 12.15 12.05 11.54
CA LEU A 188 12.93 11.17 12.44
C LEU A 188 14.35 11.01 11.96
#